data_6fa53ea6882390b09e521ba17d148268
#
_entry.id   6fa53ea6882390b09e521ba17d148268
#
_cell.length_a   1.000
_cell.length_b   1.000
_cell.length_c   1.000
_cell.angle_alpha   90.00
_cell.angle_beta   90.00
_cell.angle_gamma   90.00
#
_symmetry.space_group_name_H-M   'P 1'
#
loop_
_entity.id
_entity.type
_entity.pdbx_description
1 polymer ?
#
loop_
_entity_poly.entity_id
_entity_poly.type
_entity_poly.pdbx_seq_one_letter_code
_entity_poly.pdbx_strand_id
1 'polypeptide(L)'
;MIAEFASPVDAIVAAVEFQRNLRDRNEEVQKEDHMQLRVGLNLGDVIVEGDNLYGDGVNVAARLEALAEPGGILVSGKFYDEVRRKLDLNFKDKGPQEMKNVEDPVPTFMVEIGSASKMLEAFTLA
;
A
#
# COMPACT_ATOMS: atom_id res chain seq x y z
N MET A 1 -4.44 5.06 -10.06
CA MET A 1 -5.78 4.97 -9.47
C MET A 1 -5.73 5.42 -8.01
N ILE A 2 -6.66 6.24 -7.59
CA ILE A 2 -6.77 6.73 -6.22
C ILE A 2 -8.09 6.21 -5.65
N ALA A 3 -8.04 5.66 -4.44
CA ALA A 3 -9.22 5.17 -3.75
C ALA A 3 -9.19 5.61 -2.29
N GLU A 4 -10.38 5.82 -1.73
CA GLU A 4 -10.58 6.19 -0.35
C GLU A 4 -11.17 4.99 0.41
N PHE A 5 -10.67 4.75 1.63
CA PHE A 5 -11.13 3.67 2.47
C PHE A 5 -11.57 4.20 3.83
N ALA A 6 -12.53 3.52 4.45
CA ALA A 6 -13.06 3.91 5.76
C ALA A 6 -12.02 3.77 6.88
N SER A 7 -11.06 2.84 6.71
CA SER A 7 -10.00 2.66 7.72
C SER A 7 -8.70 2.22 7.08
N PRO A 8 -7.56 2.48 7.74
CA PRO A 8 -6.26 1.99 7.27
C PRO A 8 -6.20 0.47 7.18
N VAL A 9 -6.82 -0.23 8.12
CA VAL A 9 -6.86 -1.70 8.11
C VAL A 9 -7.56 -2.21 6.85
N ASP A 10 -8.72 -1.64 6.51
CA ASP A 10 -9.44 -2.03 5.30
C ASP A 10 -8.60 -1.78 4.05
N ALA A 11 -7.90 -0.67 4.01
CA ALA A 11 -7.07 -0.31 2.86
C ALA A 11 -5.93 -1.32 2.65
N ILE A 12 -5.20 -1.65 3.71
CA ILE A 12 -4.06 -2.56 3.59
C ILE A 12 -4.51 -4.00 3.31
N VAL A 13 -5.61 -4.43 3.91
CA VAL A 13 -6.17 -5.77 3.64
C VAL A 13 -6.56 -5.88 2.16
N ALA A 14 -7.27 -4.88 1.64
CA ALA A 14 -7.65 -4.85 0.24
C ALA A 14 -6.43 -4.86 -0.69
N ALA A 15 -5.41 -4.07 -0.35
CA ALA A 15 -4.18 -3.99 -1.15
C ALA A 15 -3.44 -5.31 -1.18
N VAL A 16 -3.30 -5.96 -0.03
CA VAL A 16 -2.62 -7.26 0.06
C VAL A 16 -3.36 -8.32 -0.73
N GLU A 17 -4.68 -8.41 -0.58
CA GLU A 17 -5.50 -9.36 -1.34
C GLU A 17 -5.39 -9.13 -2.83
N PHE A 18 -5.44 -7.87 -3.24
CA PHE A 18 -5.34 -7.50 -4.65
C PHE A 18 -3.99 -7.91 -5.25
N GLN A 19 -2.90 -7.61 -4.57
CA GLN A 19 -1.55 -7.95 -5.04
C GLN A 19 -1.35 -9.46 -5.09
N ARG A 20 -1.89 -10.17 -4.11
CA ARG A 20 -1.81 -11.63 -4.08
C ARG A 20 -2.60 -12.26 -5.23
N ASN A 21 -3.79 -11.75 -5.51
CA ASN A 21 -4.60 -12.23 -6.62
C ASN A 21 -3.92 -11.99 -7.97
N LEU A 22 -3.26 -10.84 -8.14
CA LEU A 22 -2.48 -10.57 -9.34
C LEU A 22 -1.30 -11.51 -9.49
N ARG A 23 -0.61 -11.81 -8.39
CA ARG A 23 0.51 -12.76 -8.39
C ARG A 23 0.05 -14.14 -8.83
N ASP A 24 -1.06 -14.62 -8.26
CA ASP A 24 -1.62 -15.92 -8.61
C ASP A 24 -2.04 -15.96 -10.09
N ARG A 25 -2.69 -14.91 -10.58
CA ARG A 25 -3.04 -14.80 -11.97
C ARG A 25 -1.81 -14.82 -12.88
N ASN A 26 -0.75 -14.11 -12.49
CA ASN A 26 0.47 -14.04 -13.28
C ASN A 26 1.17 -15.40 -13.39
N GLU A 27 1.02 -16.26 -12.40
CA GLU A 27 1.56 -17.62 -12.45
C GLU A 27 0.88 -18.49 -13.51
N GLU A 28 -0.36 -18.16 -13.86
CA GLU A 28 -1.17 -18.94 -14.82
C GLU A 28 -1.06 -18.44 -16.26
N VAL A 29 -0.42 -17.29 -16.49
CA VAL A 29 -0.31 -16.69 -17.81
C VAL A 29 1.15 -16.52 -18.21
N GLN A 30 1.37 -16.32 -19.50
CA GLN A 30 2.70 -16.08 -20.04
C GLN A 30 3.27 -14.76 -19.50
N LYS A 31 4.58 -14.71 -19.40
CA LYS A 31 5.26 -13.54 -18.84
C LYS A 31 4.87 -12.23 -19.53
N GLU A 32 4.65 -12.27 -20.83
CA GLU A 32 4.24 -11.09 -21.62
C GLU A 32 2.87 -10.55 -21.20
N ASP A 33 2.04 -11.42 -20.63
CA ASP A 33 0.69 -11.07 -20.18
C ASP A 33 0.61 -10.79 -18.68
N HIS A 34 1.74 -10.75 -17.98
CA HIS A 34 1.76 -10.43 -16.57
C HIS A 34 1.35 -8.98 -16.34
N MET A 35 0.49 -8.78 -15.35
CA MET A 35 0.11 -7.45 -14.88
C MET A 35 0.76 -7.22 -13.52
N GLN A 36 1.38 -6.06 -13.36
CA GLN A 36 1.96 -5.67 -12.09
C GLN A 36 1.50 -4.25 -11.75
N LEU A 37 1.09 -4.06 -10.50
CA LEU A 37 0.71 -2.76 -10.00
C LEU A 37 1.58 -2.39 -8.82
N ARG A 38 1.74 -1.10 -8.62
CA ARG A 38 2.41 -0.52 -7.46
C ARG A 38 1.34 0.13 -6.60
N VAL A 39 1.41 -0.09 -5.30
CA VAL A 39 0.43 0.46 -4.36
C VAL A 39 1.14 1.33 -3.33
N GLY A 40 0.62 2.53 -3.13
CA GLY A 40 1.06 3.43 -2.08
C GLY A 40 -0.10 3.70 -1.12
N LEU A 41 0.15 3.60 0.18
CA LEU A 41 -0.87 3.83 1.20
C LEU A 41 -0.41 4.91 2.19
N ASN A 42 -1.27 5.86 2.44
CA ASN A 42 -1.01 6.95 3.37
C ASN A 42 -2.27 7.33 4.14
N LEU A 43 -2.08 7.89 5.31
CA LEU A 43 -3.13 8.55 6.08
C LEU A 43 -2.96 10.05 5.94
N GLY A 44 -4.02 10.73 5.63
CA GLY A 44 -3.98 12.19 5.52
C GLY A 44 -5.35 12.73 5.16
N ASP A 45 -5.49 14.03 5.35
CA ASP A 45 -6.70 14.72 4.97
C ASP A 45 -6.85 14.73 3.46
N VAL A 46 -8.04 14.42 3.00
CA VAL A 46 -8.38 14.42 1.59
C VAL A 46 -9.53 15.41 1.38
N ILE A 47 -9.35 16.31 0.43
CA ILE A 47 -10.40 17.24 0.03
C ILE A 47 -11.11 16.63 -1.17
N VAL A 48 -12.41 16.42 -1.03
CA VAL A 48 -13.23 15.87 -2.12
C VAL A 48 -13.98 17.05 -2.77
N GLU A 49 -13.78 17.21 -4.06
CA GLU A 49 -14.45 18.24 -4.84
C GLU A 49 -14.93 17.62 -6.15
N GLY A 50 -16.24 17.41 -6.24
CA GLY A 50 -16.81 16.65 -7.34
C GLY A 50 -16.28 15.22 -7.35
N ASP A 51 -15.69 14.80 -8.46
CA ASP A 51 -15.09 13.48 -8.61
C ASP A 51 -13.57 13.49 -8.31
N ASN A 52 -13.03 14.63 -7.87
CA ASN A 52 -11.59 14.79 -7.65
C ASN A 52 -11.24 14.73 -6.16
N LEU A 53 -10.11 14.11 -5.87
CA LEU A 53 -9.54 14.03 -4.53
C LEU A 53 -8.26 14.86 -4.48
N TYR A 54 -8.15 15.73 -3.48
CA TYR A 54 -7.01 16.63 -3.30
C TYR A 54 -6.44 16.54 -1.90
N GLY A 55 -5.29 17.11 -1.71
CA GLY A 55 -4.65 17.31 -0.42
C GLY A 55 -3.27 16.68 -0.37
N ASP A 56 -2.51 17.01 0.66
CA ASP A 56 -1.15 16.50 0.85
C ASP A 56 -1.13 14.98 1.00
N GLY A 57 -2.17 14.42 1.64
CA GLY A 57 -2.28 12.98 1.79
C GLY A 57 -2.35 12.24 0.46
N VAL A 58 -3.05 12.81 -0.52
CA VAL A 58 -3.14 12.23 -1.87
C VAL A 58 -1.79 12.32 -2.58
N ASN A 59 -1.10 13.44 -2.44
CA ASN A 59 0.22 13.64 -3.05
C ASN A 59 1.24 12.66 -2.48
N VAL A 60 1.22 12.45 -1.16
CA VAL A 60 2.12 11.48 -0.52
C VAL A 60 1.81 10.06 -1.00
N ALA A 61 0.53 9.69 -1.07
CA ALA A 61 0.13 8.36 -1.56
C ALA A 61 0.60 8.13 -3.01
N ALA A 62 0.45 9.14 -3.87
CA ALA A 62 0.91 9.05 -5.26
C ALA A 62 2.44 8.87 -5.35
N ARG A 63 3.19 9.52 -4.48
CA ARG A 63 4.65 9.37 -4.42
C ARG A 63 5.05 7.98 -3.91
N LEU A 64 4.35 7.47 -2.91
CA LEU A 64 4.59 6.12 -2.41
C LEU A 64 4.34 5.09 -3.50
N GLU A 65 3.26 5.26 -4.28
CA GLU A 65 2.97 4.40 -5.42
C GLU A 65 4.14 4.41 -6.42
N ALA A 66 4.65 5.59 -6.75
CA ALA A 66 5.76 5.72 -7.69
C ALA A 66 7.06 5.09 -7.19
N LEU A 67 7.28 5.09 -5.87
CA LEU A 67 8.47 4.53 -5.23
C LEU A 67 8.34 3.03 -4.93
N ALA A 68 7.13 2.50 -4.93
CA ALA A 68 6.89 1.09 -4.65
C ALA A 68 7.48 0.21 -5.75
N GLU A 69 7.87 -1.00 -5.39
CA GLU A 69 8.29 -2.00 -6.37
C GLU A 69 7.07 -2.56 -7.12
N PRO A 70 7.24 -2.96 -8.39
CA PRO A 70 6.14 -3.61 -9.11
C PRO A 70 5.61 -4.82 -8.33
N GLY A 71 4.30 -4.88 -8.15
CA GLY A 71 3.66 -5.92 -7.35
C GLY A 71 3.75 -5.68 -5.85
N GLY A 72 4.35 -4.58 -5.41
CA GLY A 72 4.56 -4.27 -4.00
C GLY A 72 3.60 -3.25 -3.42
N ILE A 73 3.74 -3.03 -2.13
CA ILE A 73 2.95 -2.05 -1.36
C ILE A 73 3.93 -1.25 -0.50
N LEU A 74 3.93 0.06 -0.66
CA LEU A 74 4.73 0.97 0.15
C LEU A 74 3.79 1.85 0.97
N VAL A 75 4.04 1.95 2.27
CA VAL A 75 3.19 2.72 3.18
C VAL A 75 4.00 3.81 3.87
N SER A 76 3.34 4.91 4.25
CA SER A 76 3.97 5.95 5.06
C SER A 76 4.11 5.52 6.51
N GLY A 77 5.00 6.19 7.26
CA GLY A 77 5.17 5.94 8.68
C GLY A 77 3.88 6.13 9.48
N LYS A 78 3.08 7.14 9.14
CA LYS A 78 1.77 7.36 9.78
C LYS A 78 0.84 6.17 9.58
N PHE A 79 0.80 5.65 8.35
CA PHE A 79 -0.02 4.49 8.03
C PHE A 79 0.49 3.25 8.77
N TYR A 80 1.80 3.03 8.74
CA TYR A 80 2.44 1.92 9.45
C TYR A 80 2.11 1.93 10.93
N ASP A 81 2.20 3.10 11.60
CA ASP A 81 1.90 3.22 13.02
C ASP A 81 0.47 2.80 13.36
N GLU A 82 -0.47 3.07 12.46
CA GLU A 82 -1.88 2.72 12.67
C GLU A 82 -2.17 1.24 12.50
N VAL A 83 -1.46 0.55 11.61
CA VAL A 83 -1.80 -0.84 11.27
C VAL A 83 -0.88 -1.89 11.89
N ARG A 84 0.32 -1.52 12.31
CA ARG A 84 1.34 -2.48 12.76
C ARG A 84 0.91 -3.38 13.92
N ARG A 85 0.01 -2.89 14.76
CA ARG A 85 -0.48 -3.63 15.95
C ARG A 85 -1.81 -4.31 15.70
N LYS A 86 -2.46 -4.02 14.58
CA LYS A 86 -3.79 -4.52 14.28
C LYS A 86 -3.78 -5.72 13.35
N LEU A 87 -2.67 -5.93 12.65
CA LEU A 87 -2.52 -6.99 11.67
C LEU A 87 -1.18 -7.69 11.86
N ASP A 88 -1.16 -8.99 11.64
CA ASP A 88 0.05 -9.80 11.69
C ASP A 88 0.73 -9.80 10.31
N LEU A 89 1.20 -8.63 9.91
CA LEU A 89 1.95 -8.43 8.68
C LEU A 89 3.37 -8.01 9.01
N ASN A 90 4.31 -8.41 8.18
CA ASN A 90 5.70 -8.01 8.30
C ASN A 90 5.96 -6.79 7.42
N PHE A 91 6.70 -5.84 7.96
CA PHE A 91 7.09 -4.63 7.25
C PHE A 91 8.61 -4.50 7.23
N LYS A 92 9.12 -3.95 6.16
CA LYS A 92 10.54 -3.63 6.04
C LYS A 92 10.69 -2.12 5.97
N ASP A 93 11.50 -1.57 6.87
CA ASP A 93 11.81 -0.14 6.87
C ASP A 93 12.62 0.21 5.63
N LYS A 94 12.12 1.12 4.81
CA LYS A 94 12.78 1.59 3.59
C LYS A 94 13.40 2.98 3.78
N GLY A 95 13.31 3.53 4.98
CA GLY A 95 13.90 4.80 5.33
C GLY A 95 13.05 6.01 4.94
N PRO A 96 13.52 7.21 5.32
CA PRO A 96 12.83 8.44 4.94
C PRO A 96 13.04 8.74 3.46
N GLN A 97 11.99 9.30 2.84
CA GLN A 97 12.03 9.70 1.43
C GLN A 97 11.65 11.17 1.33
N GLU A 98 12.47 11.94 0.62
CA GLU A 98 12.13 13.32 0.32
C GLU A 98 11.10 13.34 -0.80
N MET A 99 10.07 14.15 -0.62
CA MET A 99 8.98 14.25 -1.58
C MET A 99 8.75 15.71 -1.96
N LYS A 100 8.52 15.95 -3.24
CA LYS A 100 8.24 17.29 -3.76
C LYS A 100 6.99 17.86 -3.07
N ASN A 101 7.08 19.10 -2.61
CA ASN A 101 6.03 19.82 -1.92
C ASN A 101 5.65 19.26 -0.55
N VAL A 102 6.50 18.40 0.02
CA VAL A 102 6.36 17.92 1.39
C VAL A 102 7.58 18.39 2.15
N GLU A 103 7.36 19.14 3.25
CA GLU A 103 8.42 19.82 3.98
C GLU A 103 9.43 18.85 4.59
N ASP A 104 8.94 17.86 5.32
CA ASP A 104 9.79 16.90 6.01
C ASP A 104 9.86 15.57 5.25
N PRO A 105 11.00 14.85 5.32
CA PRO A 105 11.07 13.53 4.74
C PRO A 105 10.01 12.60 5.34
N VAL A 106 9.45 11.75 4.50
CA VAL A 106 8.38 10.82 4.91
C VAL A 106 9.00 9.45 5.16
N PRO A 107 8.90 8.90 6.38
CA PRO A 107 9.30 7.53 6.64
C PRO A 107 8.46 6.57 5.79
N THR A 108 9.10 5.54 5.24
CA THR A 108 8.42 4.58 4.37
C THR A 108 8.70 3.14 4.82
N PHE A 109 7.69 2.29 4.65
CA PHE A 109 7.77 0.88 4.98
C PHE A 109 7.18 0.06 3.86
N MET A 110 7.86 -1.02 3.50
CA MET A 110 7.37 -1.96 2.50
C MET A 110 6.64 -3.10 3.20
N VAL A 111 5.48 -3.46 2.69
CA VAL A 111 4.75 -4.62 3.19
C VAL A 111 5.36 -5.87 2.58
N GLU A 112 5.74 -6.85 3.42
CA GLU A 112 6.22 -8.14 2.96
C GLU A 112 5.01 -9.04 2.69
N ILE A 113 4.75 -9.31 1.42
CA ILE A 113 3.65 -10.15 1.01
C ILE A 113 4.13 -11.59 0.99
N GLY A 114 3.68 -12.38 1.97
CA GLY A 114 4.05 -13.78 2.09
C GLY A 114 3.30 -14.67 1.12
N SER A 115 3.48 -15.99 1.29
CA SER A 115 2.74 -16.97 0.51
C SER A 115 1.24 -16.88 0.84
N ALA A 116 0.40 -17.39 -0.07
CA ALA A 116 -1.05 -17.36 0.10
C ALA A 116 -1.49 -17.99 1.42
N SER A 117 -0.93 -19.14 1.78
CA SER A 117 -1.27 -19.83 3.03
C SER A 117 -0.91 -18.99 4.25
N LYS A 118 0.25 -18.35 4.25
CA LYS A 118 0.68 -17.49 5.35
C LYS A 118 -0.22 -16.28 5.52
N MET A 119 -0.65 -15.69 4.41
CA MET A 119 -1.57 -14.55 4.44
C MET A 119 -2.93 -14.95 5.00
N LEU A 120 -3.43 -16.12 4.64
CA LEU A 120 -4.69 -16.63 5.17
C LEU A 120 -4.61 -16.86 6.68
N GLU A 121 -3.49 -17.36 7.18
CA GLU A 121 -3.27 -17.49 8.61
C GLU A 121 -3.34 -16.15 9.33
N ALA A 122 -2.69 -15.13 8.78
CA ALA A 122 -2.71 -13.79 9.36
C ALA A 122 -4.13 -13.25 9.49
N PHE A 123 -4.95 -13.40 8.46
CA PHE A 123 -6.33 -12.92 8.46
C PHE A 123 -7.23 -13.76 9.37
N THR A 124 -6.99 -15.05 9.46
CA THR A 124 -7.77 -15.93 10.32
C THR A 124 -7.53 -15.63 11.80
N LEU A 125 -6.29 -15.32 12.16
CA LEU A 125 -5.92 -15.02 13.55
C LEU A 125 -6.35 -13.61 13.97
N ALA A 126 -6.54 -12.73 13.02
CA ALA A 126 -7.00 -11.36 13.29
C ALA A 126 -8.48 -11.33 13.60
#